data_9c9a2f2867835808c4773601099122db
#
_entry.id   9c9a2f2867835808c4773601099122db
#
_cell.length_a   1.000
_cell.length_b   1.000
_cell.length_c   1.000
_cell.angle_alpha   90.00
_cell.angle_beta   90.00
_cell.angle_gamma   90.00
#
_symmetry.space_group_name_H-M   'P 1'
#
loop_
_entity.id
_entity.type
_entity.pdbx_description
1 polymer ?
#
loop_
_entity_poly.entity_id
_entity_poly.type
_entity_poly.pdbx_seq_one_letter_code
_entity_poly.pdbx_strand_id
1 'polypeptide(L)'
;YRIRKMIAWGMAVTMTAGMTNVLTGCGAEREGQAVETSQVEDTSQGDEDTPAWKKYAGEPVTLDWYVNYSWFAIPWGENAVSQKITEETGVNINFITPIGNETEKLNALIASDSLPDLITLGYWEPQVNQMIEENMVYALNELADDYDAYFWQVTDADVVNWYTMDDGNIYGYPCSTVTPKQVKEHDDITSNQTFLVRKDIYEAIGMS
;
A
#
# COMPACT_ATOMS: atom_id res chain seq x y z
N TYR A 1 5.00 11.72 -1.95
CA TYR A 1 5.77 12.98 -2.06
C TYR A 1 6.14 13.58 -0.69
N ARG A 2 5.30 13.45 0.34
CA ARG A 2 5.62 13.91 1.71
C ARG A 2 6.58 12.98 2.46
N ILE A 3 6.50 11.69 2.24
CA ILE A 3 7.36 10.68 2.90
C ILE A 3 8.79 10.72 2.34
N ARG A 4 8.98 10.91 1.03
CA ARG A 4 10.33 11.08 0.43
C ARG A 4 11.14 12.24 0.99
N LYS A 5 10.49 13.30 1.50
CA LYS A 5 11.21 14.46 2.08
C LYS A 5 11.70 14.24 3.52
N MET A 6 11.18 13.25 4.25
CA MET A 6 11.60 13.00 5.63
C MET A 6 12.85 12.09 5.74
N ILE A 7 13.11 11.24 4.75
CA ILE A 7 14.27 10.32 4.76
C ILE A 7 15.56 11.00 4.27
N ALA A 8 15.48 12.07 3.49
CA ALA A 8 16.64 12.77 2.93
C ALA A 8 17.37 13.73 3.90
N TRP A 9 16.91 13.91 5.14
CA TRP A 9 17.48 14.86 6.10
C TRP A 9 18.21 14.23 7.31
N GLY A 10 18.41 12.92 7.28
CA GLY A 10 19.03 12.14 8.38
C GLY A 10 20.55 11.94 8.31
N MET A 11 21.27 12.43 7.30
CA MET A 11 22.71 12.20 7.18
C MET A 11 23.48 13.46 6.77
N ALA A 12 23.66 14.37 7.69
CA ALA A 12 24.79 15.31 7.69
C ALA A 12 24.82 16.17 8.96
N VAL A 13 25.26 15.66 10.08
CA VAL A 13 26.02 16.45 11.07
C VAL A 13 26.78 15.47 11.98
N THR A 14 28.02 15.21 11.66
CA THR A 14 29.04 14.85 12.66
C THR A 14 30.32 15.58 12.31
N MET A 15 30.91 16.10 13.38
CA MET A 15 32.25 16.66 13.54
C MET A 15 32.39 18.19 13.44
N THR A 16 32.41 18.79 14.58
CA THR A 16 33.64 19.52 15.04
C THR A 16 33.63 19.70 16.55
N ALA A 17 34.63 19.14 17.17
CA ALA A 17 35.00 19.39 18.55
C ALA A 17 35.86 20.69 18.63
N GLY A 18 35.72 21.39 19.75
CA GLY A 18 36.83 22.30 20.10
C GLY A 18 36.50 23.49 21.00
N MET A 19 36.82 23.36 22.28
CA MET A 19 37.46 24.32 23.20
C MET A 19 36.72 25.55 23.72
N THR A 20 36.43 25.43 25.02
CA THR A 20 36.71 26.34 26.15
C THR A 20 36.64 27.84 25.96
N ASN A 21 35.83 28.52 26.81
CA ASN A 21 36.37 29.45 27.83
C ASN A 21 35.30 29.88 28.86
N VAL A 22 35.74 29.85 30.09
CA VAL A 22 35.08 30.33 31.30
C VAL A 22 35.09 31.86 31.31
N LEU A 23 34.01 32.51 31.68
CA LEU A 23 34.02 33.75 32.41
C LEU A 23 32.69 33.97 33.18
N THR A 24 32.87 34.17 34.45
CA THR A 24 31.96 34.52 35.54
C THR A 24 31.19 35.82 35.32
N GLY A 25 29.94 35.87 35.75
CA GLY A 25 29.21 37.11 35.90
C GLY A 25 27.79 36.92 36.49
N CYS A 26 27.59 37.40 37.69
CA CYS A 26 26.38 37.37 38.51
C CYS A 26 25.12 37.96 37.88
N GLY A 27 23.94 37.36 38.25
CA GLY A 27 22.80 38.17 38.67
C GLY A 27 21.48 37.90 37.93
N ALA A 28 20.53 37.53 38.78
CA ALA A 28 19.07 37.67 38.64
C ALA A 28 18.27 36.41 38.23
N GLU A 29 17.60 35.93 39.24
CA GLU A 29 16.50 34.94 39.18
C GLU A 29 15.39 35.40 38.25
N ARG A 30 14.98 34.50 37.36
CA ARG A 30 13.61 34.45 36.82
C ARG A 30 13.24 32.98 36.65
N GLU A 31 12.22 32.59 37.40
CA GLU A 31 11.50 31.34 37.22
C GLU A 31 11.07 31.21 35.76
N GLY A 32 11.59 30.23 35.07
CA GLY A 32 11.17 29.80 33.74
C GLY A 32 10.72 28.36 33.80
N GLN A 33 9.46 28.16 33.58
CA GLN A 33 8.79 26.87 33.50
C GLN A 33 9.62 25.87 32.68
N ALA A 34 9.82 24.68 33.28
CA ALA A 34 10.34 23.52 32.59
C ALA A 34 9.34 23.13 31.49
N VAL A 35 9.79 23.26 30.25
CA VAL A 35 9.14 22.61 29.12
C VAL A 35 9.46 21.12 29.28
N GLU A 36 8.49 20.35 29.71
CA GLU A 36 8.53 18.90 29.63
C GLU A 36 8.73 18.51 28.18
N THR A 37 9.93 18.11 27.85
CA THR A 37 10.22 17.37 26.64
C THR A 37 9.55 16.00 26.82
N SER A 38 8.37 15.85 26.27
CA SER A 38 7.74 14.54 26.13
C SER A 38 8.71 13.67 25.34
N GLN A 39 9.36 12.76 26.05
CA GLN A 39 10.04 11.63 25.45
C GLN A 39 8.95 10.87 24.68
N VAL A 40 9.06 10.88 23.38
CA VAL A 40 8.36 9.90 22.54
C VAL A 40 8.99 8.57 22.93
N GLU A 41 8.33 7.84 23.81
CA GLU A 41 8.67 6.44 24.06
C GLU A 41 8.55 5.73 22.73
N ASP A 42 9.66 5.21 22.25
CA ASP A 42 9.74 4.24 21.17
C ASP A 42 9.00 2.97 21.63
N THR A 43 7.70 2.91 21.35
CA THR A 43 6.87 1.73 21.57
C THR A 43 6.96 0.79 20.37
N SER A 44 8.16 0.48 19.90
CA SER A 44 8.40 -0.53 18.87
C SER A 44 8.57 -1.93 19.47
N GLN A 45 7.59 -2.38 20.28
CA GLN A 45 7.29 -3.78 20.52
C GLN A 45 5.77 -3.94 20.54
N GLY A 46 5.16 -3.61 19.40
CA GLY A 46 3.79 -3.95 19.10
C GLY A 46 3.71 -5.45 18.83
N ASP A 47 2.78 -6.11 19.48
CA ASP A 47 2.35 -7.48 19.24
C ASP A 47 2.34 -7.75 17.73
N GLU A 48 3.25 -8.62 17.25
CA GLU A 48 3.39 -8.97 15.81
C GLU A 48 2.09 -9.51 15.23
N ASP A 49 1.17 -9.97 16.08
CA ASP A 49 -0.13 -10.49 15.71
C ASP A 49 -1.21 -9.39 15.52
N THR A 50 -0.90 -8.14 15.82
CA THR A 50 -1.88 -7.05 15.69
C THR A 50 -1.65 -6.30 14.38
N PRO A 51 -2.61 -6.35 13.41
CA PRO A 51 -2.45 -5.65 12.15
C PRO A 51 -2.33 -4.13 12.33
N ALA A 52 -1.53 -3.50 11.46
CA ALA A 52 -1.22 -2.07 11.54
C ALA A 52 -2.48 -1.19 11.58
N TRP A 53 -3.53 -1.55 10.83
CA TRP A 53 -4.78 -0.78 10.84
C TRP A 53 -5.46 -0.72 12.21
N LYS A 54 -5.25 -1.72 13.07
CA LYS A 54 -5.75 -1.69 14.45
C LYS A 54 -4.86 -0.86 15.37
N LYS A 55 -3.55 -0.87 15.14
CA LYS A 55 -2.59 -0.06 15.92
C LYS A 55 -2.85 1.42 15.72
N TYR A 56 -3.19 1.82 14.50
CA TYR A 56 -3.41 3.22 14.10
C TYR A 56 -4.89 3.56 13.91
N ALA A 57 -5.80 2.70 14.37
CA ALA A 57 -7.23 2.94 14.26
C ALA A 57 -7.63 4.27 14.93
N GLY A 58 -8.41 5.08 14.21
CA GLY A 58 -8.89 6.38 14.69
C GLY A 58 -8.01 7.58 14.32
N GLU A 59 -6.84 7.38 13.74
CA GLU A 59 -6.09 8.46 13.09
C GLU A 59 -6.66 8.70 11.69
N PRO A 60 -7.31 9.84 11.41
CA PRO A 60 -7.93 10.05 10.11
C PRO A 60 -6.88 10.26 9.03
N VAL A 61 -6.94 9.45 7.97
CA VAL A 61 -6.10 9.57 6.80
C VAL A 61 -6.94 9.47 5.53
N THR A 62 -6.59 10.22 4.49
CA THR A 62 -7.19 10.09 3.16
C THR A 62 -6.10 9.67 2.19
N LEU A 63 -6.34 8.55 1.51
CA LEU A 63 -5.45 8.00 0.50
C LEU A 63 -6.03 8.24 -0.90
N ASP A 64 -5.20 8.66 -1.81
CA ASP A 64 -5.51 8.74 -3.23
C ASP A 64 -5.29 7.36 -3.87
N TRP A 65 -6.35 6.80 -4.46
CA TRP A 65 -6.30 5.48 -5.07
C TRP A 65 -6.68 5.53 -6.54
N TYR A 66 -5.70 5.33 -7.41
CA TYR A 66 -5.96 5.20 -8.84
C TYR A 66 -6.41 3.79 -9.20
N VAL A 67 -7.58 3.69 -9.83
CA VAL A 67 -8.12 2.44 -10.36
C VAL A 67 -8.17 2.55 -11.88
N ASN A 68 -7.34 1.76 -12.58
CA ASN A 68 -7.15 1.85 -14.03
C ASN A 68 -8.30 1.20 -14.83
N TYR A 69 -9.53 1.46 -14.39
CA TYR A 69 -10.75 0.97 -15.04
C TYR A 69 -11.78 2.08 -15.15
N SER A 70 -12.06 2.53 -16.37
CA SER A 70 -12.98 3.64 -16.65
C SER A 70 -14.44 3.39 -16.21
N TRP A 71 -14.81 2.12 -16.07
CA TRP A 71 -16.14 1.71 -15.58
C TRP A 71 -16.25 1.74 -14.03
N PHE A 72 -15.14 1.86 -13.31
CA PHE A 72 -15.15 1.92 -11.86
C PHE A 72 -15.54 3.32 -11.39
N ALA A 73 -16.77 3.48 -10.94
CA ALA A 73 -17.31 4.77 -10.50
C ALA A 73 -18.08 4.58 -9.19
N ILE A 74 -17.36 4.17 -8.14
CA ILE A 74 -17.94 3.97 -6.81
C ILE A 74 -17.40 5.06 -5.88
N PRO A 75 -18.24 6.00 -5.43
CA PRO A 75 -17.83 6.99 -4.44
C PRO A 75 -17.59 6.34 -3.08
N TRP A 76 -16.52 6.75 -2.41
CA TRP A 76 -16.24 6.34 -1.04
C TRP A 76 -17.19 7.06 -0.06
N GLY A 77 -17.61 6.36 0.99
CA GLY A 77 -18.43 6.94 2.06
C GLY A 77 -19.95 6.93 1.80
N GLU A 78 -20.39 6.56 0.60
CA GLU A 78 -21.81 6.53 0.26
C GLU A 78 -22.50 5.17 0.49
N ASN A 79 -21.73 4.12 0.78
CA ASN A 79 -22.26 2.80 1.05
C ASN A 79 -21.83 2.27 2.43
N ALA A 80 -22.58 1.30 2.95
CA ALA A 80 -22.37 0.76 4.29
C ALA A 80 -20.98 0.15 4.50
N VAL A 81 -20.37 -0.41 3.44
CA VAL A 81 -19.04 -1.03 3.53
C VAL A 81 -17.96 0.03 3.72
N SER A 82 -17.93 1.04 2.85
CA SER A 82 -16.96 2.14 2.97
C SER A 82 -17.11 2.93 4.27
N GLN A 83 -18.36 3.18 4.70
CA GLN A 83 -18.63 3.82 5.98
C GLN A 83 -18.08 3.00 7.14
N LYS A 84 -18.29 1.69 7.14
CA LYS A 84 -17.80 0.80 8.19
C LYS A 84 -16.28 0.72 8.23
N ILE A 85 -15.63 0.65 7.07
CA ILE A 85 -14.17 0.67 6.98
C ILE A 85 -13.62 1.98 7.56
N THR A 86 -14.16 3.13 7.15
CA THR A 86 -13.73 4.43 7.69
C THR A 86 -13.96 4.54 9.21
N GLU A 87 -15.10 4.06 9.70
CA GLU A 87 -15.39 4.03 11.14
C GLU A 87 -14.37 3.21 11.94
N GLU A 88 -13.98 2.05 11.42
CA GLU A 88 -13.07 1.14 12.11
C GLU A 88 -11.59 1.52 11.99
N THR A 89 -11.19 2.10 10.87
CA THR A 89 -9.79 2.32 10.55
C THR A 89 -9.37 3.80 10.56
N GLY A 90 -10.31 4.73 10.45
CA GLY A 90 -10.03 6.14 10.18
C GLY A 90 -9.67 6.44 8.71
N VAL A 91 -9.59 5.43 7.84
CA VAL A 91 -9.17 5.59 6.44
C VAL A 91 -10.32 6.05 5.55
N ASN A 92 -10.07 7.11 4.80
CA ASN A 92 -10.90 7.56 3.67
C ASN A 92 -10.14 7.34 2.36
N ILE A 93 -10.89 7.07 1.29
CA ILE A 93 -10.32 6.87 -0.03
C ILE A 93 -10.86 7.92 -1.01
N ASN A 94 -9.95 8.55 -1.73
CA ASN A 94 -10.27 9.36 -2.89
C ASN A 94 -9.95 8.56 -4.15
N PHE A 95 -10.98 8.00 -4.80
CA PHE A 95 -10.78 7.25 -6.03
C PHE A 95 -10.51 8.16 -7.21
N ILE A 96 -9.47 7.84 -7.96
CA ILE A 96 -9.09 8.48 -9.21
C ILE A 96 -9.26 7.45 -10.31
N THR A 97 -10.15 7.71 -11.26
CA THR A 97 -10.41 6.82 -12.40
C THR A 97 -10.12 7.54 -13.71
N PRO A 98 -9.69 6.83 -14.77
CA PRO A 98 -9.54 7.42 -16.08
C PRO A 98 -10.90 7.76 -16.71
N ILE A 99 -10.94 8.83 -17.49
CA ILE A 99 -12.08 9.17 -18.33
C ILE A 99 -11.69 8.86 -19.76
N GLY A 100 -12.24 7.79 -20.32
CA GLY A 100 -11.94 7.33 -21.67
C GLY A 100 -10.72 6.41 -21.73
N ASN A 101 -9.59 6.89 -22.25
CA ASN A 101 -8.40 6.04 -22.45
C ASN A 101 -7.63 5.82 -21.12
N GLU A 102 -7.68 4.59 -20.63
CA GLU A 102 -7.04 4.19 -19.37
C GLU A 102 -5.52 4.32 -19.43
N THR A 103 -4.92 3.91 -20.54
CA THR A 103 -3.47 3.96 -20.74
C THR A 103 -2.91 5.41 -20.74
N GLU A 104 -3.61 6.34 -21.37
CA GLU A 104 -3.18 7.74 -21.43
C GLU A 104 -3.12 8.39 -20.06
N LYS A 105 -4.13 8.16 -19.22
CA LYS A 105 -4.16 8.72 -17.86
C LYS A 105 -3.03 8.20 -17.01
N LEU A 106 -2.80 6.88 -17.02
CA LEU A 106 -1.72 6.25 -16.25
C LEU A 106 -0.35 6.74 -16.72
N ASN A 107 -0.12 6.76 -18.05
CA ASN A 107 1.14 7.27 -18.60
C ASN A 107 1.40 8.73 -18.22
N ALA A 108 0.36 9.56 -18.17
CA ALA A 108 0.50 10.94 -17.73
C ALA A 108 0.90 11.05 -16.25
N LEU A 109 0.36 10.20 -15.38
CA LEU A 109 0.74 10.15 -13.96
C LEU A 109 2.19 9.70 -13.78
N ILE A 110 2.62 8.68 -14.53
CA ILE A 110 4.01 8.21 -14.55
C ILE A 110 4.94 9.32 -15.04
N ALA A 111 4.66 9.89 -16.21
CA ALA A 111 5.52 10.91 -16.83
C ALA A 111 5.66 12.20 -15.99
N SER A 112 4.66 12.51 -15.17
CA SER A 112 4.68 13.68 -14.29
C SER A 112 5.20 13.38 -12.87
N ASP A 113 5.65 12.15 -12.59
CA ASP A 113 6.07 11.69 -11.24
C ASP A 113 5.01 12.04 -10.17
N SER A 114 3.74 11.88 -10.52
CA SER A 114 2.60 12.22 -9.67
C SER A 114 1.68 11.02 -9.43
N LEU A 115 2.27 9.87 -9.16
CA LEU A 115 1.53 8.68 -8.79
C LEU A 115 0.81 8.90 -7.46
N PRO A 116 -0.43 8.41 -7.33
CA PRO A 116 -1.17 8.42 -6.06
C PRO A 116 -0.59 7.40 -5.06
N ASP A 117 -1.19 7.34 -3.88
CA ASP A 117 -0.75 6.43 -2.81
C ASP A 117 -0.94 4.95 -3.18
N LEU A 118 -2.03 4.63 -3.88
CA LEU A 118 -2.38 3.27 -4.31
C LEU A 118 -2.73 3.23 -5.79
N ILE A 119 -2.36 2.14 -6.46
CA ILE A 119 -2.68 1.92 -7.87
C ILE A 119 -3.22 0.51 -8.06
N THR A 120 -4.37 0.38 -8.71
CA THR A 120 -4.92 -0.89 -9.19
C THR A 120 -4.97 -0.88 -10.71
N LEU A 121 -4.28 -1.86 -11.31
CA LEU A 121 -4.23 -2.07 -12.76
C LEU A 121 -4.04 -3.57 -13.05
N GLY A 122 -4.12 -3.95 -14.33
CA GLY A 122 -3.79 -5.31 -14.76
C GLY A 122 -2.30 -5.58 -14.57
N TYR A 123 -1.96 -6.66 -13.88
CA TYR A 123 -0.56 -7.01 -13.60
C TYR A 123 0.28 -7.27 -14.88
N TRP A 124 -0.38 -7.58 -15.98
CA TRP A 124 0.24 -7.77 -17.30
C TRP A 124 0.47 -6.45 -18.07
N GLU A 125 0.04 -5.33 -17.53
CA GLU A 125 0.22 -4.03 -18.19
C GLU A 125 1.69 -3.60 -18.12
N PRO A 126 2.27 -3.09 -19.24
CA PRO A 126 3.70 -2.76 -19.30
C PRO A 126 4.10 -1.66 -18.30
N GLN A 127 3.16 -0.85 -17.86
CA GLN A 127 3.39 0.18 -16.85
C GLN A 127 3.79 -0.40 -15.49
N VAL A 128 3.43 -1.64 -15.16
CA VAL A 128 3.87 -2.31 -13.94
C VAL A 128 5.40 -2.39 -13.92
N ASN A 129 5.99 -2.98 -14.96
CA ASN A 129 7.45 -3.10 -15.05
C ASN A 129 8.13 -1.73 -15.12
N GLN A 130 7.56 -0.78 -15.87
CA GLN A 130 8.09 0.58 -15.94
C GLN A 130 8.19 1.23 -14.56
N MET A 131 7.12 1.19 -13.76
CA MET A 131 7.10 1.78 -12.41
C MET A 131 8.10 1.09 -11.46
N ILE A 132 8.31 -0.23 -11.62
CA ILE A 132 9.31 -0.98 -10.84
C ILE A 132 10.72 -0.57 -11.24
N GLU A 133 11.04 -0.61 -12.53
CA GLU A 133 12.37 -0.26 -13.06
C GLU A 133 12.79 1.18 -12.76
N GLU A 134 11.82 2.10 -12.75
CA GLU A 134 12.02 3.51 -12.43
C GLU A 134 11.97 3.81 -10.92
N ASN A 135 11.82 2.78 -10.06
CA ASN A 135 11.71 2.89 -8.59
C ASN A 135 10.58 3.83 -8.14
N MET A 136 9.45 3.78 -8.83
CA MET A 136 8.28 4.61 -8.53
C MET A 136 7.32 3.97 -7.53
N VAL A 137 7.49 2.68 -7.23
CA VAL A 137 6.67 1.89 -6.32
C VAL A 137 7.52 1.20 -5.26
N TYR A 138 6.93 0.96 -4.11
CA TYR A 138 7.57 0.24 -3.01
C TYR A 138 7.41 -1.27 -3.15
N ALA A 139 8.39 -2.02 -2.66
CA ALA A 139 8.25 -3.45 -2.47
C ALA A 139 7.33 -3.73 -1.27
N LEU A 140 6.27 -4.52 -1.48
CA LEU A 140 5.29 -4.83 -0.44
C LEU A 140 5.89 -5.67 0.70
N ASN A 141 6.84 -6.56 0.39
CA ASN A 141 7.56 -7.33 1.40
C ASN A 141 8.38 -6.43 2.34
N GLU A 142 9.05 -5.40 1.82
CA GLU A 142 9.78 -4.44 2.65
C GLU A 142 8.83 -3.64 3.54
N LEU A 143 7.70 -3.19 2.98
CA LEU A 143 6.68 -2.51 3.77
C LEU A 143 6.06 -3.40 4.84
N ALA A 144 5.85 -4.69 4.53
CA ALA A 144 5.33 -5.66 5.48
C ALA A 144 6.31 -5.90 6.63
N ASP A 145 7.58 -6.09 6.31
CA ASP A 145 8.62 -6.33 7.32
C ASP A 145 8.85 -5.13 8.23
N ASP A 146 8.78 -3.91 7.66
CA ASP A 146 9.04 -2.69 8.41
C ASP A 146 7.83 -2.19 9.23
N TYR A 147 6.60 -2.43 8.74
CA TYR A 147 5.41 -1.76 9.30
C TYR A 147 4.27 -2.69 9.70
N ASP A 148 4.10 -3.84 9.03
CA ASP A 148 2.96 -4.73 9.28
C ASP A 148 3.24 -6.20 8.97
N ALA A 149 3.98 -6.86 9.86
CA ALA A 149 4.31 -8.28 9.75
C ALA A 149 3.05 -9.19 9.69
N TYR A 150 1.88 -8.68 10.08
CA TYR A 150 0.60 -9.39 9.95
C TYR A 150 0.26 -9.72 8.48
N PHE A 151 0.80 -8.95 7.53
CA PHE A 151 0.69 -9.26 6.11
C PHE A 151 1.05 -10.70 5.78
N TRP A 152 2.13 -11.24 6.37
CA TRP A 152 2.58 -12.60 6.13
C TRP A 152 1.66 -13.68 6.72
N GLN A 153 0.84 -13.34 7.69
CA GLN A 153 -0.11 -14.26 8.30
C GLN A 153 -1.39 -14.43 7.47
N VAL A 154 -1.74 -13.42 6.69
CA VAL A 154 -3.00 -13.38 5.93
C VAL A 154 -2.83 -13.57 4.43
N THR A 155 -1.61 -13.48 3.91
CA THR A 155 -1.31 -13.73 2.50
C THR A 155 -1.06 -15.21 2.23
N ASP A 156 -1.48 -15.67 1.05
CA ASP A 156 -1.21 -17.05 0.61
C ASP A 156 0.20 -17.16 0.02
N ALA A 157 1.00 -18.09 0.53
CA ALA A 157 2.38 -18.28 0.11
C ALA A 157 2.54 -18.61 -1.37
N ASP A 158 1.60 -19.36 -1.96
CA ASP A 158 1.64 -19.69 -3.39
C ASP A 158 1.39 -18.45 -4.25
N VAL A 159 0.51 -17.55 -3.76
CA VAL A 159 0.25 -16.25 -4.41
C VAL A 159 1.47 -15.34 -4.30
N VAL A 160 2.06 -15.23 -3.11
CA VAL A 160 3.30 -14.47 -2.89
C VAL A 160 4.40 -14.95 -3.84
N ASN A 161 4.65 -16.26 -3.88
CA ASN A 161 5.67 -16.85 -4.75
C ASN A 161 5.41 -16.58 -6.24
N TRP A 162 4.14 -16.57 -6.66
CA TRP A 162 3.78 -16.29 -8.06
C TRP A 162 4.08 -14.83 -8.46
N TYR A 163 3.90 -13.88 -7.54
CA TYR A 163 4.12 -12.45 -7.79
C TYR A 163 5.52 -11.97 -7.39
N THR A 164 6.38 -12.83 -6.87
CA THR A 164 7.78 -12.51 -6.59
C THR A 164 8.54 -12.32 -7.89
N MET A 165 9.17 -11.16 -8.03
CA MET A 165 9.98 -10.80 -9.18
C MET A 165 11.39 -11.39 -9.07
N ASP A 166 12.19 -11.27 -10.14
CA ASP A 166 13.56 -11.81 -10.20
C ASP A 166 14.52 -11.21 -9.14
N ASP A 167 14.20 -10.01 -8.64
CA ASP A 167 14.94 -9.36 -7.55
C ASP A 167 14.57 -9.87 -6.16
N GLY A 168 13.61 -10.79 -6.06
CA GLY A 168 13.11 -11.35 -4.81
C GLY A 168 12.01 -10.54 -4.14
N ASN A 169 11.58 -9.43 -4.73
CA ASN A 169 10.56 -8.55 -4.19
C ASN A 169 9.17 -8.80 -4.80
N ILE A 170 8.13 -8.40 -4.07
CA ILE A 170 6.76 -8.31 -4.56
C ILE A 170 6.32 -6.85 -4.59
N TYR A 171 5.80 -6.40 -5.73
CA TYR A 171 5.38 -5.00 -5.93
C TYR A 171 3.86 -4.85 -6.07
N GLY A 172 3.14 -5.94 -6.05
CA GLY A 172 1.70 -5.96 -6.11
C GLY A 172 1.12 -7.24 -5.55
N TYR A 173 -0.10 -7.15 -5.03
CA TYR A 173 -0.87 -8.29 -4.56
C TYR A 173 -2.24 -8.31 -5.25
N PRO A 174 -2.71 -9.44 -5.75
CA PRO A 174 -3.95 -9.49 -6.51
C PRO A 174 -5.17 -9.22 -5.62
N CYS A 175 -6.13 -8.49 -6.17
CA CYS A 175 -7.39 -8.20 -5.49
C CYS A 175 -8.35 -9.40 -5.41
N SER A 176 -8.11 -10.44 -6.22
CA SER A 176 -8.91 -11.67 -6.24
C SER A 176 -8.05 -12.84 -6.65
N THR A 177 -7.94 -13.83 -5.80
CA THR A 177 -7.26 -15.09 -6.10
C THR A 177 -8.11 -16.27 -5.68
N VAL A 178 -7.92 -17.37 -6.38
CA VAL A 178 -8.47 -18.67 -5.97
C VAL A 178 -7.32 -19.67 -6.03
N THR A 179 -6.92 -20.17 -4.87
CA THR A 179 -5.83 -21.13 -4.79
C THR A 179 -6.28 -22.55 -5.14
N PRO A 180 -5.38 -23.44 -5.57
CA PRO A 180 -5.70 -24.86 -5.80
C PRO A 180 -6.30 -25.54 -4.57
N LYS A 181 -5.93 -25.12 -3.37
CA LYS A 181 -6.49 -25.60 -2.11
C LYS A 181 -7.96 -25.23 -1.98
N GLN A 182 -8.28 -23.95 -2.19
CA GLN A 182 -9.66 -23.45 -2.13
C GLN A 182 -10.56 -24.15 -3.16
N VAL A 183 -10.07 -24.37 -4.39
CA VAL A 183 -10.82 -25.13 -5.41
C VAL A 183 -11.12 -26.56 -4.98
N LYS A 184 -10.21 -27.21 -4.24
CA LYS A 184 -10.43 -28.58 -3.77
C LYS A 184 -11.38 -28.65 -2.56
N GLU A 185 -11.40 -27.61 -1.74
CA GLU A 185 -12.18 -27.55 -0.50
C GLU A 185 -13.61 -27.03 -0.73
N HIS A 186 -13.86 -26.36 -1.87
CA HIS A 186 -15.12 -25.67 -2.17
C HIS A 186 -15.63 -26.03 -3.58
N ASP A 187 -16.61 -26.90 -3.64
CA ASP A 187 -17.25 -27.32 -4.90
C ASP A 187 -18.04 -26.20 -5.59
N ASP A 188 -18.33 -25.11 -4.88
CA ASP A 188 -19.09 -23.97 -5.33
C ASP A 188 -18.22 -22.87 -5.97
N ILE A 189 -16.90 -22.98 -5.92
CA ILE A 189 -15.99 -22.04 -6.57
C ILE A 189 -15.99 -22.30 -8.07
N THR A 190 -16.48 -21.32 -8.82
CA THR A 190 -16.48 -21.33 -10.28
C THR A 190 -15.67 -20.15 -10.84
N SER A 191 -14.98 -20.37 -11.94
CA SER A 191 -14.33 -19.28 -12.66
C SER A 191 -15.36 -18.32 -13.21
N ASN A 192 -15.09 -17.01 -13.08
CA ASN A 192 -15.87 -15.97 -13.74
C ASN A 192 -15.58 -15.86 -15.25
N GLN A 193 -14.57 -16.60 -15.72
CA GLN A 193 -14.20 -16.69 -17.14
C GLN A 193 -14.37 -18.13 -17.59
N THR A 194 -15.21 -18.36 -18.60
CA THR A 194 -15.50 -19.68 -19.12
C THR A 194 -15.78 -19.64 -20.62
N PHE A 195 -15.57 -20.76 -21.28
CA PHE A 195 -15.97 -20.94 -22.66
C PHE A 195 -17.40 -21.45 -22.72
N LEU A 196 -18.26 -20.70 -23.37
CA LEU A 196 -19.61 -21.14 -23.67
C LEU A 196 -19.67 -21.73 -25.09
N VAL A 197 -20.12 -22.96 -25.20
CA VAL A 197 -20.31 -23.64 -26.51
C VAL A 197 -21.77 -24.01 -26.69
N ARG A 198 -22.25 -23.93 -27.92
CA ARG A 198 -23.56 -24.42 -28.25
C ARG A 198 -23.55 -25.95 -28.20
N LYS A 199 -24.40 -26.51 -27.35
CA LYS A 199 -24.47 -27.96 -27.12
C LYS A 199 -24.75 -28.73 -28.38
N ASP A 200 -25.73 -28.28 -29.21
CA ASP A 200 -26.09 -28.94 -30.45
C ASP A 200 -24.95 -29.01 -31.48
N ILE A 201 -24.10 -27.98 -31.55
CA ILE A 201 -22.92 -28.00 -32.41
C ILE A 201 -21.83 -28.89 -31.82
N TYR A 202 -21.61 -28.82 -30.50
CA TYR A 202 -20.63 -29.63 -29.82
C TYR A 202 -20.87 -31.13 -29.98
N GLU A 203 -22.14 -31.55 -29.84
CA GLU A 203 -22.56 -32.93 -30.09
C GLU A 203 -22.45 -33.33 -31.58
N ALA A 204 -22.81 -32.42 -32.49
CA ALA A 204 -22.77 -32.71 -33.95
C ALA A 204 -21.33 -32.94 -34.48
N ILE A 205 -20.31 -32.41 -33.84
CA ILE A 205 -18.88 -32.65 -34.16
C ILE A 205 -18.31 -33.86 -33.43
N GLY A 206 -19.14 -34.62 -32.70
CA GLY A 206 -18.72 -35.86 -32.02
C GLY A 206 -18.04 -35.67 -30.70
N MET A 207 -18.18 -34.51 -30.06
CA MET A 207 -17.69 -34.23 -28.71
C MET A 207 -18.78 -34.47 -27.68
N SER A 208 -18.44 -35.03 -26.50
CA SER A 208 -19.39 -35.37 -25.44
C SER A 208 -18.90 -34.88 -24.07
#